data_14705e3a8f6c1777d1a2eeb67e717406
#
_entry.id   14705e3a8f6c1777d1a2eeb67e717406
#
_cell.length_a   1.000
_cell.length_b   1.000
_cell.length_c   1.000
_cell.angle_alpha   90.00
_cell.angle_beta   90.00
_cell.angle_gamma   90.00
#
_symmetry.space_group_name_H-M   'P 1'
#
loop_
_entity.id
_entity.type
_entity.pdbx_description
1 polymer ?
#
loop_
_entity_poly.entity_id
_entity_poly.type
_entity_poly.pdbx_seq_one_letter_code
_entity_poly.pdbx_strand_id
1 'polypeptide(L)'
;MENSCSDDKMSSSISQGSVHGRKLMVQIAENGHSFELDCDETTPVEAVMRTIESVSMISFNDQLVLCLDMKLEPQRLLSAYKLPSVDREVFIFNKARLQTNSLPPPPEQVDVVDIADPPSPSSTHNPHPLDDASDPALKALPSYERQFRYHYQRGHAIYSRSQVKYENCERLLQELLVQERALEVATGNLDQYYKMINQNYTDFMKRYSQQRRVHSDLLMNFGRDIEKLRSIKLPPGVQTATRKCLLDFVKEENLRKSAENCNGSHRQFENKVSQFKQMFGEVKRKVEDLFASRTLSPTRNLEVEVMIKNHQQCINEQKSILQSLRWVAFYCCRSFSYSIFVCLFVWFRNVYFCSSL
;
A
#
# COMPACT_ATOMS: atom_id res chain seq x y z
N MET A 1 80.50 -14.50 2.35
CA MET A 1 80.35 -13.87 1.63
C MET A 1 78.90 -14.08 1.44
N GLU A 2 78.24 -13.23 1.79
CA GLU A 2 76.90 -12.68 1.78
C GLU A 2 75.73 -13.58 1.30
N ASN A 3 74.99 -14.07 2.27
CA ASN A 3 73.74 -14.68 2.17
C ASN A 3 72.63 -13.61 2.36
N SER A 4 71.91 -13.28 1.33
CA SER A 4 70.66 -12.50 1.45
C SER A 4 69.48 -13.45 1.54
N CYS A 5 68.85 -13.40 2.70
CA CYS A 5 67.60 -14.10 2.98
C CYS A 5 66.43 -13.18 2.55
N SER A 6 65.65 -13.60 1.58
CA SER A 6 64.42 -12.92 1.14
C SER A 6 63.24 -13.53 1.88
N ASP A 7 62.63 -12.75 2.77
CA ASP A 7 61.36 -13.05 3.44
C ASP A 7 60.17 -12.81 2.48
N ASP A 8 59.64 -13.88 1.96
CA ASP A 8 58.33 -13.87 1.28
C ASP A 8 57.21 -13.76 2.32
N LYS A 9 56.72 -12.53 2.53
CA LYS A 9 55.45 -12.29 3.19
C LYS A 9 54.32 -12.56 2.23
N MET A 10 53.74 -13.74 2.32
CA MET A 10 52.46 -14.09 1.76
C MET A 10 51.34 -13.24 2.42
N SER A 11 51.00 -12.12 1.81
CA SER A 11 49.84 -11.33 2.18
C SER A 11 48.62 -11.97 1.57
N SER A 12 47.91 -12.77 2.38
CA SER A 12 46.57 -13.24 2.03
C SER A 12 45.61 -12.06 2.07
N SER A 13 45.37 -11.49 0.89
CA SER A 13 44.26 -10.57 0.67
C SER A 13 42.95 -11.36 0.78
N ILE A 14 42.34 -11.34 1.97
CA ILE A 14 40.95 -11.69 2.13
C ILE A 14 40.18 -10.64 1.38
N SER A 15 39.77 -10.96 0.18
CA SER A 15 38.72 -10.21 -0.56
C SER A 15 37.44 -10.32 0.25
N GLN A 16 37.16 -9.31 1.08
CA GLN A 16 35.84 -9.05 1.56
C GLN A 16 34.98 -8.75 0.32
N GLY A 17 34.37 -9.78 -0.23
CA GLY A 17 33.26 -9.62 -1.16
C GLY A 17 32.19 -8.85 -0.40
N SER A 18 32.00 -7.58 -0.74
CA SER A 18 30.83 -6.84 -0.31
C SER A 18 29.62 -7.59 -0.89
N VAL A 19 28.94 -8.33 -0.04
CA VAL A 19 27.60 -8.85 -0.33
C VAL A 19 26.75 -7.60 -0.48
N HIS A 20 26.56 -7.14 -1.72
CA HIS A 20 25.53 -6.16 -2.02
C HIS A 20 24.20 -6.86 -1.71
N GLY A 21 23.70 -6.69 -0.50
CA GLY A 21 22.34 -7.07 -0.12
C GLY A 21 21.40 -6.41 -1.12
N ARG A 22 20.50 -7.19 -1.71
CA ARG A 22 19.45 -6.64 -2.55
C ARG A 22 18.48 -5.90 -1.65
N LYS A 23 18.02 -4.74 -2.08
CA LYS A 23 17.05 -3.94 -1.34
C LYS A 23 15.63 -4.45 -1.62
N LEU A 24 14.86 -4.61 -0.56
CA LEU A 24 13.43 -4.93 -0.62
C LEU A 24 12.64 -3.64 -0.43
N MET A 25 11.88 -3.24 -1.44
CA MET A 25 10.96 -2.12 -1.33
C MET A 25 9.71 -2.53 -0.57
N VAL A 26 9.44 -1.85 0.52
CA VAL A 26 8.30 -2.08 1.41
C VAL A 26 7.42 -0.84 1.42
N GLN A 27 6.12 -1.03 1.23
CA GLN A 27 5.15 0.05 1.12
C GLN A 27 4.03 -0.12 2.15
N ILE A 28 3.71 0.94 2.87
CA ILE A 28 2.63 0.97 3.85
C ILE A 28 1.34 1.38 3.13
N ALA A 29 0.37 0.45 3.08
CA ALA A 29 -0.87 0.65 2.34
C ALA A 29 -1.76 1.79 2.87
N GLU A 30 -1.66 2.12 4.16
CA GLU A 30 -2.52 3.13 4.81
C GLU A 30 -2.19 4.55 4.40
N ASN A 31 -0.91 4.89 4.29
CA ASN A 31 -0.42 6.25 4.04
C ASN A 31 0.41 6.39 2.77
N GLY A 32 0.73 5.29 2.09
CA GLY A 32 1.55 5.30 0.88
C GLY A 32 3.05 5.51 1.13
N HIS A 33 3.49 5.52 2.38
CA HIS A 33 4.92 5.64 2.69
C HIS A 33 5.67 4.39 2.24
N SER A 34 6.86 4.59 1.71
CA SER A 34 7.74 3.52 1.24
C SER A 34 9.12 3.63 1.88
N PHE A 35 9.74 2.49 2.14
CA PHE A 35 11.11 2.39 2.63
C PHE A 35 11.79 1.14 2.11
N GLU A 36 13.12 1.16 2.11
CA GLU A 36 13.94 0.05 1.64
C GLU A 36 14.51 -0.72 2.82
N LEU A 37 14.48 -2.05 2.74
CA LEU A 37 15.13 -2.94 3.68
C LEU A 37 16.28 -3.70 3.00
N ASP A 38 17.43 -3.72 3.66
CA ASP A 38 18.54 -4.55 3.23
C ASP A 38 18.29 -6.00 3.66
N CYS A 39 18.12 -6.88 2.70
CA CYS A 39 17.86 -8.30 2.92
C CYS A 39 18.35 -9.14 1.73
N ASP A 40 18.37 -10.44 1.92
CA ASP A 40 18.71 -11.42 0.89
C ASP A 40 17.63 -12.51 0.75
N GLU A 41 17.82 -13.41 -0.19
CA GLU A 41 16.87 -14.50 -0.46
C GLU A 41 16.76 -15.50 0.70
N THR A 42 17.75 -15.55 1.59
CA THR A 42 17.79 -16.46 2.75
C THR A 42 17.19 -15.83 4.00
N THR A 43 16.82 -14.54 3.94
CA THR A 43 16.22 -13.83 5.06
C THR A 43 14.82 -14.39 5.35
N PRO A 44 14.51 -14.77 6.61
CA PRO A 44 13.16 -15.17 7.00
C PRO A 44 12.18 -13.99 6.91
N VAL A 45 10.97 -14.24 6.45
CA VAL A 45 9.89 -13.24 6.43
C VAL A 45 9.65 -12.67 7.84
N GLU A 46 9.76 -13.49 8.89
CA GLU A 46 9.64 -13.02 10.28
C GLU A 46 10.64 -11.90 10.60
N ALA A 47 11.89 -12.01 10.18
CA ALA A 47 12.90 -10.99 10.41
C ALA A 47 12.53 -9.67 9.71
N VAL A 48 12.04 -9.75 8.47
CA VAL A 48 11.51 -8.61 7.73
C VAL A 48 10.34 -7.97 8.48
N MET A 49 9.36 -8.75 8.95
CA MET A 49 8.20 -8.26 9.69
C MET A 49 8.59 -7.58 11.01
N ARG A 50 9.63 -8.06 11.70
CA ARG A 50 10.15 -7.41 12.90
C ARG A 50 10.81 -6.08 12.61
N THR A 51 11.55 -5.99 11.51
CA THR A 51 12.12 -4.71 11.07
C THR A 51 11.01 -3.72 10.68
N ILE A 52 9.99 -4.21 9.99
CA ILE A 52 8.80 -3.42 9.66
C ILE A 52 8.11 -2.88 10.92
N GLU A 53 7.95 -3.70 11.97
CA GLU A 53 7.39 -3.26 13.26
C GLU A 53 8.16 -2.07 13.84
N SER A 54 9.48 -2.11 13.79
CA SER A 54 10.34 -1.04 14.32
C SER A 54 10.23 0.28 13.52
N VAL A 55 10.00 0.19 12.20
CA VAL A 55 9.94 1.37 11.31
C VAL A 55 8.53 1.94 11.22
N SER A 56 7.52 1.07 11.07
CA SER A 56 6.13 1.47 10.79
C SER A 56 5.27 1.61 12.05
N MET A 57 5.75 1.12 13.19
CA MET A 57 4.97 1.01 14.45
C MET A 57 3.72 0.10 14.33
N ILE A 58 3.60 -0.69 13.27
CA ILE A 58 2.54 -1.69 13.12
C ILE A 58 3.03 -2.96 13.81
N SER A 59 2.32 -3.38 14.88
CA SER A 59 2.68 -4.57 15.64
C SER A 59 2.81 -5.81 14.73
N PHE A 60 3.79 -6.65 15.00
CA PHE A 60 4.05 -7.88 14.25
C PHE A 60 2.77 -8.72 14.00
N ASN A 61 1.94 -8.87 15.04
CA ASN A 61 0.71 -9.64 14.95
C ASN A 61 -0.38 -8.98 14.09
N ASP A 62 -0.31 -7.67 13.91
CA ASP A 62 -1.28 -6.89 13.13
C ASP A 62 -0.84 -6.67 11.68
N GLN A 63 0.36 -7.11 11.31
CA GLN A 63 0.84 -7.01 9.95
C GLN A 63 0.17 -8.07 9.04
N LEU A 64 -0.39 -7.61 7.92
CA LEU A 64 -0.73 -8.44 6.77
C LEU A 64 0.20 -8.01 5.63
N VAL A 65 1.13 -8.89 5.29
CA VAL A 65 2.17 -8.62 4.29
C VAL A 65 1.81 -9.33 3.00
N LEU A 66 1.63 -8.57 1.93
CA LEU A 66 1.27 -9.08 0.60
C LEU A 66 2.34 -8.72 -0.43
N CYS A 67 2.60 -9.65 -1.35
CA CYS A 67 3.42 -9.42 -2.54
C CYS A 67 2.70 -10.03 -3.74
N LEU A 68 2.29 -9.21 -4.69
CA LEU A 68 1.43 -9.62 -5.80
C LEU A 68 0.17 -10.33 -5.29
N ASP A 69 -0.03 -11.58 -5.69
CA ASP A 69 -1.16 -12.44 -5.33
C ASP A 69 -0.89 -13.36 -4.11
N MET A 70 0.23 -13.14 -3.41
CA MET A 70 0.68 -14.01 -2.33
C MET A 70 0.76 -13.27 -0.99
N LYS A 71 0.25 -13.92 0.06
CA LYS A 71 0.51 -13.53 1.44
C LYS A 71 1.86 -14.11 1.87
N LEU A 72 2.70 -13.27 2.48
CA LEU A 72 3.96 -13.68 3.06
C LEU A 72 3.72 -14.33 4.43
N GLU A 73 4.17 -15.57 4.58
CA GLU A 73 4.06 -16.33 5.85
C GLU A 73 5.37 -16.20 6.64
N PRO A 74 5.33 -15.88 7.94
CA PRO A 74 6.51 -15.59 8.75
C PRO A 74 7.55 -16.71 8.77
N GLN A 75 7.11 -17.97 8.68
CA GLN A 75 7.96 -19.16 8.78
C GLN A 75 8.73 -19.46 7.49
N ARG A 76 8.48 -18.72 6.40
CA ARG A 76 9.12 -18.97 5.11
C ARG A 76 10.28 -17.98 4.88
N LEU A 77 11.19 -18.38 3.99
CA LEU A 77 12.25 -17.51 3.51
C LEU A 77 11.74 -16.61 2.37
N LEU A 78 12.38 -15.48 2.15
CA LEU A 78 12.06 -14.57 1.04
C LEU A 78 12.22 -15.24 -0.32
N SER A 79 13.15 -16.21 -0.46
CA SER A 79 13.32 -17.01 -1.69
C SER A 79 12.05 -17.72 -2.14
N ALA A 80 11.18 -18.15 -1.21
CA ALA A 80 9.90 -18.80 -1.53
C ALA A 80 8.96 -17.88 -2.32
N TYR A 81 9.17 -16.56 -2.23
CA TYR A 81 8.41 -15.52 -2.90
C TYR A 81 9.18 -14.82 -4.01
N LYS A 82 10.39 -15.32 -4.31
CA LYS A 82 11.34 -14.70 -5.26
C LYS A 82 11.66 -13.25 -4.89
N LEU A 83 11.85 -13.01 -3.60
CA LEU A 83 12.26 -11.73 -3.00
C LEU A 83 13.69 -11.84 -2.46
N PRO A 84 14.44 -10.73 -2.39
CA PRO A 84 14.13 -9.40 -2.92
C PRO A 84 14.22 -9.32 -4.45
N SER A 85 13.38 -8.52 -5.10
CA SER A 85 13.38 -8.31 -6.54
C SER A 85 12.98 -6.86 -6.84
N VAL A 86 13.59 -6.26 -7.87
CA VAL A 86 13.28 -4.89 -8.32
C VAL A 86 11.83 -4.76 -8.82
N ASP A 87 11.30 -5.84 -9.41
CA ASP A 87 9.97 -5.85 -10.01
C ASP A 87 8.86 -6.25 -9.02
N ARG A 88 9.19 -6.46 -7.75
CA ARG A 88 8.24 -6.95 -6.74
C ARG A 88 8.24 -6.05 -5.51
N GLU A 89 7.14 -5.38 -5.35
CA GLU A 89 6.85 -4.55 -4.18
C GLU A 89 6.14 -5.37 -3.10
N VAL A 90 6.45 -5.07 -1.85
CA VAL A 90 5.79 -5.68 -0.69
C VAL A 90 4.91 -4.64 -0.03
N PHE A 91 3.62 -4.96 0.11
CA PHE A 91 2.63 -4.09 0.75
C PHE A 91 2.28 -4.58 2.15
N ILE A 92 2.22 -3.66 3.08
CA ILE A 92 1.85 -3.93 4.48
C ILE A 92 0.51 -3.28 4.77
N PHE A 93 -0.41 -4.10 5.26
CA PHE A 93 -1.72 -3.68 5.73
C PHE A 93 -1.80 -3.92 7.24
N ASN A 94 -2.36 -2.96 7.97
CA ASN A 94 -2.58 -3.07 9.40
C ASN A 94 -3.93 -3.73 9.69
N LYS A 95 -3.92 -4.99 10.14
CA LYS A 95 -5.14 -5.74 10.47
C LYS A 95 -5.95 -5.11 11.60
N ALA A 96 -5.31 -4.38 12.53
CA ALA A 96 -6.02 -3.69 13.60
C ALA A 96 -7.00 -2.64 13.05
N ARG A 97 -6.72 -2.07 11.87
CA ARG A 97 -7.62 -1.12 11.19
C ARG A 97 -8.86 -1.77 10.56
N LEU A 98 -8.82 -3.07 10.34
CA LEU A 98 -9.97 -3.82 9.80
C LEU A 98 -11.03 -4.14 10.85
N GLN A 99 -10.77 -3.85 12.11
CA GLN A 99 -11.73 -4.04 13.20
C GLN A 99 -12.84 -2.99 13.11
N THR A 100 -14.07 -3.39 13.43
CA THR A 100 -15.28 -2.57 13.25
C THR A 100 -15.26 -1.25 14.04
N ASN A 101 -14.46 -1.18 15.11
CA ASN A 101 -14.35 0.00 16.00
C ASN A 101 -12.99 0.71 15.87
N SER A 102 -12.20 0.43 14.83
CA SER A 102 -10.93 1.10 14.65
C SER A 102 -11.14 2.56 14.25
N LEU A 103 -10.37 3.45 14.88
CA LEU A 103 -10.34 4.86 14.49
C LEU A 103 -9.71 4.98 13.07
N PRO A 104 -10.20 5.90 12.24
CA PRO A 104 -9.55 6.19 10.97
C PRO A 104 -8.11 6.67 11.21
N PRO A 105 -7.19 6.46 10.26
CA PRO A 105 -5.85 7.00 10.37
C PRO A 105 -5.92 8.53 10.50
N PRO A 106 -4.99 9.16 11.25
CA PRO A 106 -4.92 10.62 11.32
C PRO A 106 -4.72 11.17 9.91
N PRO A 107 -5.29 12.34 9.59
CA PRO A 107 -5.06 12.98 8.33
C PRO A 107 -3.56 13.29 8.15
N GLU A 108 -3.07 13.13 6.93
CA GLU A 108 -1.69 13.45 6.59
C GLU A 108 -1.39 14.92 6.90
N GLN A 109 -0.33 15.17 7.65
CA GLN A 109 0.09 16.53 7.96
C GLN A 109 0.95 17.07 6.81
N VAL A 110 0.51 18.17 6.25
CA VAL A 110 1.27 18.90 5.24
C VAL A 110 2.07 19.98 5.96
N ASP A 111 3.39 19.93 5.86
CA ASP A 111 4.26 20.97 6.40
C ASP A 111 4.04 22.28 5.64
N VAL A 112 3.34 23.20 6.27
CA VAL A 112 3.17 24.56 5.75
C VAL A 112 4.29 25.41 6.30
N VAL A 113 5.31 25.65 5.47
CA VAL A 113 6.35 26.64 5.81
C VAL A 113 5.75 28.03 5.68
N ASP A 114 5.60 28.72 6.78
CA ASP A 114 5.13 30.11 6.81
C ASP A 114 6.29 31.05 6.41
N ILE A 115 6.36 31.33 5.11
CA ILE A 115 7.30 32.31 4.57
C ILE A 115 6.60 33.66 4.57
N ALA A 116 6.95 34.53 5.54
CA ALA A 116 6.39 35.84 5.66
C ALA A 116 6.69 36.73 4.45
N ASP A 117 5.75 37.62 4.12
CA ASP A 117 6.00 38.66 3.12
C ASP A 117 6.99 39.70 3.67
N PRO A 118 7.87 40.28 2.83
CA PRO A 118 8.78 41.33 3.27
C PRO A 118 8.00 42.58 3.71
N PRO A 119 8.55 43.34 4.69
CA PRO A 119 7.92 44.58 5.15
C PRO A 119 7.82 45.59 4.02
N SER A 120 6.74 46.38 4.04
CA SER A 120 6.51 47.45 3.03
C SER A 120 7.68 48.44 2.99
N PRO A 121 8.08 48.95 1.80
CA PRO A 121 9.15 49.95 1.67
C PRO A 121 8.92 51.24 2.47
N SER A 122 7.67 51.56 2.77
CA SER A 122 7.30 52.73 3.57
C SER A 122 7.59 52.58 5.07
N SER A 123 7.81 51.34 5.56
CA SER A 123 8.04 51.09 7.00
C SER A 123 9.52 51.10 7.40
N THR A 124 10.45 51.12 6.44
CA THR A 124 11.90 51.07 6.71
C THR A 124 12.56 52.34 6.17
N HIS A 125 12.72 53.33 7.02
CA HIS A 125 13.45 54.54 6.70
C HIS A 125 14.93 54.39 7.09
N ASN A 126 15.68 53.63 6.31
CA ASN A 126 17.14 53.66 6.43
C ASN A 126 17.68 54.86 5.62
N PRO A 127 18.42 55.78 6.23
CA PRO A 127 19.02 56.91 5.53
C PRO A 127 19.97 56.43 4.42
N HIS A 128 19.84 57.03 3.26
CA HIS A 128 20.69 56.69 2.11
C HIS A 128 21.59 57.90 1.78
N PRO A 129 22.86 57.71 1.39
CA PRO A 129 23.78 58.80 1.07
C PRO A 129 23.29 59.80 0.00
N LEU A 130 22.37 59.37 -0.87
CA LEU A 130 21.77 60.18 -1.92
C LEU A 130 20.49 60.91 -1.51
N ASP A 131 19.98 60.72 -0.29
CA ASP A 131 18.80 61.43 0.19
C ASP A 131 19.01 62.95 0.24
N ASP A 132 20.25 63.42 0.42
CA ASP A 132 20.66 64.81 0.46
C ASP A 132 21.29 65.28 -0.86
N ALA A 133 21.18 64.59 -1.95
CA ALA A 133 21.71 64.93 -3.24
C ALA A 133 21.04 66.20 -3.77
N SER A 134 21.82 67.11 -4.35
CA SER A 134 21.33 68.37 -4.94
C SER A 134 20.59 68.17 -6.27
N ASP A 135 20.90 67.07 -6.97
CA ASP A 135 20.23 66.67 -8.21
C ASP A 135 18.95 65.92 -7.92
N PRO A 136 17.77 66.35 -8.40
CA PRO A 136 16.48 65.66 -8.19
C PRO A 136 16.46 64.22 -8.68
N ALA A 137 17.18 63.91 -9.75
CA ALA A 137 17.24 62.59 -10.31
C ALA A 137 18.03 61.64 -9.38
N LEU A 138 19.16 62.07 -8.82
CA LEU A 138 19.94 61.31 -7.84
C LEU A 138 19.18 61.14 -6.53
N LYS A 139 18.42 62.13 -6.10
CA LYS A 139 17.59 62.09 -4.89
C LYS A 139 16.46 61.08 -5.00
N ALA A 140 15.97 60.76 -6.20
CA ALA A 140 14.91 59.78 -6.43
C ALA A 140 15.41 58.33 -6.43
N LEU A 141 16.70 58.04 -6.70
CA LEU A 141 17.27 56.72 -6.82
C LEU A 141 17.07 55.83 -5.59
N PRO A 142 17.25 56.25 -4.33
CA PRO A 142 17.02 55.45 -3.16
C PRO A 142 15.58 54.91 -3.04
N SER A 143 14.59 55.69 -3.48
CA SER A 143 13.19 55.28 -3.49
C SER A 143 12.96 54.12 -4.49
N TYR A 144 13.53 54.25 -5.69
CA TYR A 144 13.44 53.17 -6.70
C TYR A 144 14.17 51.92 -6.26
N GLU A 145 15.34 52.02 -5.64
CA GLU A 145 16.08 50.88 -5.11
C GLU A 145 15.27 50.12 -4.03
N ARG A 146 14.66 50.87 -3.08
CA ARG A 146 13.83 50.28 -2.03
C ARG A 146 12.61 49.56 -2.61
N GLN A 147 11.93 50.16 -3.58
CA GLN A 147 10.80 49.53 -4.27
C GLN A 147 11.22 48.28 -5.04
N PHE A 148 12.32 48.34 -5.77
CA PHE A 148 12.85 47.18 -6.50
C PHE A 148 13.21 46.02 -5.55
N ARG A 149 13.92 46.32 -4.46
CA ARG A 149 14.30 45.33 -3.45
C ARG A 149 13.07 44.69 -2.81
N TYR A 150 12.06 45.46 -2.48
CA TYR A 150 10.80 44.95 -1.95
C TYR A 150 10.10 44.02 -2.94
N HIS A 151 9.94 44.43 -4.18
CA HIS A 151 9.28 43.59 -5.19
C HIS A 151 10.06 42.30 -5.48
N TYR A 152 11.38 42.37 -5.50
CA TYR A 152 12.23 41.19 -5.63
C TYR A 152 12.04 40.23 -4.46
N GLN A 153 12.11 40.73 -3.22
CA GLN A 153 11.93 39.89 -2.02
C GLN A 153 10.53 39.29 -1.94
N ARG A 154 9.50 40.07 -2.31
CA ARG A 154 8.13 39.57 -2.38
C ARG A 154 7.97 38.47 -3.45
N GLY A 155 8.52 38.69 -4.63
CA GLY A 155 8.53 37.67 -5.69
C GLY A 155 9.24 36.42 -5.26
N HIS A 156 10.38 36.56 -4.55
CA HIS A 156 11.11 35.41 -4.01
C HIS A 156 10.30 34.65 -2.93
N ALA A 157 9.61 35.37 -2.04
CA ALA A 157 8.75 34.75 -1.02
C ALA A 157 7.58 33.98 -1.65
N ILE A 158 6.94 34.55 -2.68
CA ILE A 158 5.87 33.88 -3.44
C ILE A 158 6.41 32.60 -4.13
N TYR A 159 7.56 32.71 -4.80
CA TYR A 159 8.22 31.57 -5.43
C TYR A 159 8.51 30.44 -4.42
N SER A 160 9.13 30.76 -3.30
CA SER A 160 9.49 29.79 -2.27
C SER A 160 8.25 29.09 -1.68
N ARG A 161 7.17 29.83 -1.42
CA ARG A 161 5.88 29.25 -0.99
C ARG A 161 5.29 28.30 -2.05
N SER A 162 5.36 28.69 -3.32
CA SER A 162 4.88 27.88 -4.44
C SER A 162 5.69 26.59 -4.59
N GLN A 163 7.02 26.69 -4.42
CA GLN A 163 7.93 25.55 -4.49
C GLN A 163 7.60 24.51 -3.40
N VAL A 164 7.45 24.95 -2.14
CA VAL A 164 7.11 24.05 -1.02
C VAL A 164 5.75 23.37 -1.25
N LYS A 165 4.75 24.13 -1.71
CA LYS A 165 3.44 23.57 -2.02
C LYS A 165 3.51 22.52 -3.14
N TYR A 166 4.31 22.81 -4.17
CA TYR A 166 4.51 21.86 -5.26
C TYR A 166 5.14 20.56 -4.78
N GLU A 167 6.23 20.63 -4.02
CA GLU A 167 6.94 19.46 -3.46
C GLU A 167 6.01 18.61 -2.59
N ASN A 168 5.18 19.25 -1.76
CA ASN A 168 4.16 18.56 -0.97
C ASN A 168 3.11 17.87 -1.85
N CYS A 169 2.62 18.54 -2.90
CA CYS A 169 1.65 17.93 -3.83
C CYS A 169 2.24 16.74 -4.58
N GLU A 170 3.50 16.83 -5.01
CA GLU A 170 4.20 15.75 -5.69
C GLU A 170 4.37 14.54 -4.77
N ARG A 171 4.79 14.76 -3.52
CA ARG A 171 4.89 13.71 -2.50
C ARG A 171 3.54 13.02 -2.26
N LEU A 172 2.48 13.80 -1.99
CA LEU A 172 1.14 13.27 -1.75
C LEU A 172 0.59 12.48 -2.95
N LEU A 173 0.91 12.91 -4.18
CA LEU A 173 0.53 12.15 -5.37
C LEU A 173 1.23 10.79 -5.42
N GLN A 174 2.54 10.74 -5.11
CA GLN A 174 3.27 9.48 -5.07
C GLN A 174 2.71 8.53 -4.00
N GLU A 175 2.39 9.04 -2.81
CA GLU A 175 1.75 8.28 -1.75
C GLU A 175 0.37 7.74 -2.17
N LEU A 176 -0.43 8.55 -2.87
CA LEU A 176 -1.73 8.12 -3.41
C LEU A 176 -1.59 6.99 -4.44
N LEU A 177 -0.61 7.08 -5.34
CA LEU A 177 -0.33 6.01 -6.31
C LEU A 177 0.10 4.71 -5.64
N VAL A 178 0.85 4.78 -4.54
CA VAL A 178 1.19 3.61 -3.72
C VAL A 178 -0.06 3.00 -3.10
N GLN A 179 -0.95 3.81 -2.53
CA GLN A 179 -2.22 3.34 -1.95
C GLN A 179 -3.12 2.68 -2.99
N GLU A 180 -3.17 3.22 -4.21
CA GLU A 180 -3.92 2.64 -5.33
C GLU A 180 -3.39 1.24 -5.69
N ARG A 181 -2.05 1.10 -5.85
CA ARG A 181 -1.43 -0.22 -6.10
C ARG A 181 -1.66 -1.19 -4.94
N ALA A 182 -1.57 -0.72 -3.69
CA ALA A 182 -1.88 -1.55 -2.52
C ALA A 182 -3.31 -2.08 -2.57
N LEU A 183 -4.28 -1.24 -2.94
CA LEU A 183 -5.68 -1.64 -3.09
C LEU A 183 -5.86 -2.67 -4.21
N GLU A 184 -5.15 -2.52 -5.33
CA GLU A 184 -5.17 -3.51 -6.42
C GLU A 184 -4.64 -4.87 -5.96
N VAL A 185 -3.50 -4.89 -5.25
CA VAL A 185 -2.91 -6.11 -4.70
C VAL A 185 -3.85 -6.78 -3.69
N ALA A 186 -4.43 -6.01 -2.77
CA ALA A 186 -5.40 -6.53 -1.80
C ALA A 186 -6.63 -7.14 -2.48
N THR A 187 -7.16 -6.46 -3.51
CA THR A 187 -8.34 -6.91 -4.25
C THR A 187 -8.05 -8.16 -5.08
N GLY A 188 -6.86 -8.24 -5.70
CA GLY A 188 -6.40 -9.42 -6.42
C GLY A 188 -6.30 -10.64 -5.52
N ASN A 189 -5.71 -10.49 -4.33
CA ASN A 189 -5.64 -11.54 -3.32
C ASN A 189 -7.05 -11.98 -2.86
N LEU A 190 -7.94 -11.02 -2.60
CA LEU A 190 -9.32 -11.32 -2.19
C LEU A 190 -10.05 -12.13 -3.26
N ASP A 191 -9.94 -11.76 -4.53
CA ASP A 191 -10.55 -12.48 -5.66
C ASP A 191 -10.02 -13.93 -5.75
N GLN A 192 -8.72 -14.11 -5.62
CA GLN A 192 -8.09 -15.42 -5.66
C GLN A 192 -8.57 -16.33 -4.51
N TYR A 193 -8.55 -15.81 -3.26
CA TYR A 193 -9.05 -16.55 -2.11
C TYR A 193 -10.54 -16.85 -2.23
N TYR A 194 -11.32 -15.90 -2.73
CA TYR A 194 -12.76 -16.12 -2.95
C TYR A 194 -13.02 -17.22 -3.98
N LYS A 195 -12.30 -17.22 -5.11
CA LYS A 195 -12.40 -18.30 -6.12
C LYS A 195 -12.08 -19.66 -5.52
N MET A 196 -11.00 -19.76 -4.74
CA MET A 196 -10.59 -21.00 -4.06
C MET A 196 -11.65 -21.47 -3.06
N ILE A 197 -12.18 -20.57 -2.24
CA ILE A 197 -13.24 -20.89 -1.26
C ILE A 197 -14.52 -21.32 -1.99
N ASN A 198 -14.90 -20.64 -3.05
CA ASN A 198 -16.10 -20.99 -3.84
C ASN A 198 -15.97 -22.36 -4.49
N GLN A 199 -14.79 -22.69 -5.02
CA GLN A 199 -14.51 -24.02 -5.58
C GLN A 199 -14.62 -25.10 -4.50
N ASN A 200 -13.95 -24.91 -3.37
CA ASN A 200 -13.98 -25.86 -2.24
C ASN A 200 -15.42 -26.05 -1.70
N TYR A 201 -16.19 -24.96 -1.61
CA TYR A 201 -17.60 -25.01 -1.22
C TYR A 201 -18.42 -25.83 -2.20
N THR A 202 -18.25 -25.62 -3.49
CA THR A 202 -18.96 -26.34 -4.55
C THR A 202 -18.65 -27.83 -4.50
N ASP A 203 -17.38 -28.19 -4.37
CA ASP A 203 -16.93 -29.59 -4.27
C ASP A 203 -17.45 -30.25 -2.99
N PHE A 204 -17.42 -29.56 -1.87
CA PHE A 204 -18.03 -30.01 -0.62
C PHE A 204 -19.53 -30.29 -0.78
N MET A 205 -20.28 -29.33 -1.35
CA MET A 205 -21.72 -29.47 -1.55
C MET A 205 -22.08 -30.62 -2.49
N LYS A 206 -21.29 -30.87 -3.53
CA LYS A 206 -21.46 -32.01 -4.44
C LYS A 206 -21.29 -33.34 -3.69
N ARG A 207 -20.19 -33.48 -2.93
CA ARG A 207 -19.92 -34.68 -2.10
C ARG A 207 -20.98 -34.89 -1.04
N TYR A 208 -21.38 -33.82 -0.34
CA TYR A 208 -22.44 -33.87 0.66
C TYR A 208 -23.77 -34.35 0.06
N SER A 209 -24.19 -33.79 -1.08
CA SER A 209 -25.44 -34.17 -1.74
C SER A 209 -25.44 -35.66 -2.15
N GLN A 210 -24.30 -36.15 -2.62
CA GLN A 210 -24.12 -37.59 -2.97
C GLN A 210 -24.23 -38.46 -1.73
N GLN A 211 -23.52 -38.12 -0.65
CA GLN A 211 -23.56 -38.91 0.61
C GLN A 211 -24.96 -38.85 1.25
N ARG A 212 -25.62 -37.71 1.22
CA ARG A 212 -27.00 -37.54 1.69
C ARG A 212 -27.97 -38.47 0.95
N ARG A 213 -27.83 -38.57 -0.38
CA ARG A 213 -28.65 -39.48 -1.20
C ARG A 213 -28.44 -40.93 -0.75
N VAL A 214 -27.19 -41.39 -0.67
CA VAL A 214 -26.85 -42.75 -0.24
C VAL A 214 -27.45 -43.06 1.13
N HIS A 215 -27.29 -42.16 2.09
CA HIS A 215 -27.83 -42.31 3.43
C HIS A 215 -29.37 -42.37 3.44
N SER A 216 -30.02 -41.51 2.67
CA SER A 216 -31.49 -41.52 2.52
C SER A 216 -31.98 -42.84 1.93
N ASP A 217 -31.32 -43.33 0.88
CA ASP A 217 -31.66 -44.62 0.25
C ASP A 217 -31.50 -45.81 1.22
N LEU A 218 -30.42 -45.80 2.02
CA LEU A 218 -30.22 -46.81 3.06
C LEU A 218 -31.34 -46.79 4.12
N LEU A 219 -31.75 -45.63 4.60
CA LEU A 219 -32.82 -45.49 5.56
C LEU A 219 -34.19 -45.87 5.00
N MET A 220 -34.51 -45.50 3.76
CA MET A 220 -35.75 -45.89 3.09
C MET A 220 -35.84 -47.40 2.86
N ASN A 221 -34.73 -48.02 2.53
CA ASN A 221 -34.69 -49.46 2.24
C ASN A 221 -34.49 -50.32 3.52
N PHE A 222 -34.26 -49.70 4.68
CA PHE A 222 -33.90 -50.38 5.93
C PHE A 222 -34.85 -51.53 6.26
N GLY A 223 -36.19 -51.32 6.23
CA GLY A 223 -37.19 -52.33 6.49
C GLY A 223 -37.10 -53.51 5.50
N ARG A 224 -36.92 -53.20 4.20
CA ARG A 224 -36.75 -54.22 3.15
C ARG A 224 -35.47 -55.04 3.35
N ASP A 225 -34.41 -54.41 3.74
CA ASP A 225 -33.12 -55.07 3.96
C ASP A 225 -33.15 -55.94 5.22
N ILE A 226 -33.88 -55.55 6.27
CA ILE A 226 -34.15 -56.38 7.45
C ILE A 226 -34.91 -57.65 7.04
N GLU A 227 -35.97 -57.57 6.18
CA GLU A 227 -36.70 -58.72 5.70
C GLU A 227 -35.81 -59.64 4.83
N LYS A 228 -34.92 -59.10 4.01
CA LYS A 228 -33.92 -59.88 3.28
C LYS A 228 -33.02 -60.64 4.23
N LEU A 229 -32.47 -60.01 5.26
CA LEU A 229 -31.63 -60.69 6.27
C LEU A 229 -32.38 -61.80 7.00
N ARG A 230 -33.69 -61.60 7.26
CA ARG A 230 -34.59 -62.64 7.86
C ARG A 230 -34.82 -63.83 6.92
N SER A 231 -34.90 -63.57 5.61
CA SER A 231 -35.12 -64.63 4.60
C SER A 231 -33.89 -65.51 4.32
N ILE A 232 -32.67 -64.98 4.60
CA ILE A 232 -31.41 -65.74 4.40
C ILE A 232 -31.22 -66.76 5.55
N LYS A 233 -31.37 -68.05 5.26
CA LYS A 233 -31.12 -69.12 6.23
C LYS A 233 -29.62 -69.36 6.41
N LEU A 234 -29.22 -69.64 7.64
CA LEU A 234 -27.84 -69.98 7.95
C LEU A 234 -27.53 -71.42 7.46
N PRO A 235 -26.27 -71.68 7.06
CA PRO A 235 -25.84 -73.07 6.74
C PRO A 235 -26.08 -73.99 7.93
N PRO A 236 -26.42 -75.27 7.71
CA PRO A 236 -26.78 -76.25 8.78
C PRO A 236 -25.76 -76.38 9.89
N GLY A 237 -24.46 -76.25 9.58
CA GLY A 237 -23.38 -76.38 10.57
C GLY A 237 -23.22 -75.18 11.50
N VAL A 238 -23.95 -74.06 11.24
CA VAL A 238 -23.89 -72.79 12.02
C VAL A 238 -25.24 -72.48 12.71
N GLN A 239 -26.30 -73.27 12.36
CA GLN A 239 -27.62 -73.09 12.97
C GLN A 239 -27.63 -73.61 14.42
N THR A 240 -28.29 -72.79 15.28
CA THR A 240 -28.57 -73.16 16.68
C THR A 240 -30.08 -73.08 16.92
N ALA A 241 -30.56 -73.61 18.08
CA ALA A 241 -31.96 -73.46 18.44
C ALA A 241 -32.54 -72.11 18.39
N THR A 242 -31.69 -71.05 18.63
CA THR A 242 -32.02 -69.59 18.69
C THR A 242 -31.56 -68.80 17.50
N ARG A 243 -30.78 -69.43 16.55
CA ARG A 243 -30.20 -68.71 15.38
C ARG A 243 -30.46 -69.51 14.12
N LYS A 244 -31.52 -69.15 13.38
CA LYS A 244 -31.94 -69.81 12.16
C LYS A 244 -31.69 -69.01 10.88
N CYS A 245 -31.65 -67.71 10.99
CA CYS A 245 -31.44 -66.78 9.87
C CYS A 245 -30.29 -65.86 10.14
N LEU A 246 -29.86 -65.09 9.10
CA LEU A 246 -28.75 -64.16 9.20
C LEU A 246 -29.09 -62.99 10.14
N LEU A 247 -30.34 -62.54 10.22
CA LEU A 247 -30.78 -61.56 11.14
C LEU A 247 -30.60 -61.90 12.61
N ASP A 248 -30.86 -63.15 12.98
CA ASP A 248 -30.66 -63.68 14.36
C ASP A 248 -29.17 -63.61 14.76
N PHE A 249 -28.28 -63.74 13.80
CA PHE A 249 -26.85 -63.67 14.04
C PHE A 249 -26.41 -62.20 14.31
N VAL A 250 -26.95 -61.22 13.57
CA VAL A 250 -26.59 -59.77 13.67
C VAL A 250 -27.34 -59.06 14.79
N LYS A 251 -28.45 -59.61 15.31
CA LYS A 251 -29.40 -59.04 16.25
C LYS A 251 -30.10 -57.77 15.72
N GLU A 252 -31.37 -57.91 15.33
CA GLU A 252 -32.21 -56.86 14.75
C GLU A 252 -32.21 -55.58 15.59
N GLU A 253 -32.27 -55.68 16.92
CA GLU A 253 -32.29 -54.53 17.83
C GLU A 253 -31.05 -53.63 17.71
N ASN A 254 -29.86 -54.27 17.55
CA ASN A 254 -28.62 -53.53 17.36
C ASN A 254 -28.61 -52.73 16.04
N LEU A 255 -29.15 -53.34 14.97
CA LEU A 255 -29.27 -52.67 13.66
C LEU A 255 -30.23 -51.47 13.74
N ARG A 256 -31.40 -51.62 14.39
CA ARG A 256 -32.37 -50.53 14.59
C ARG A 256 -31.77 -49.39 15.37
N LYS A 257 -31.12 -49.68 16.50
CA LYS A 257 -30.45 -48.67 17.34
C LYS A 257 -29.33 -47.95 16.58
N SER A 258 -28.56 -48.68 15.78
CA SER A 258 -27.53 -48.08 14.92
C SER A 258 -28.12 -47.16 13.84
N ALA A 259 -29.24 -47.56 13.22
CA ALA A 259 -29.95 -46.75 12.23
C ALA A 259 -30.51 -45.45 12.85
N GLU A 260 -31.11 -45.54 14.05
CA GLU A 260 -31.61 -44.35 14.78
C GLU A 260 -30.50 -43.38 15.16
N ASN A 261 -29.37 -43.88 15.68
CA ASN A 261 -28.20 -43.08 16.01
C ASN A 261 -27.62 -42.39 14.76
N CYS A 262 -27.52 -43.15 13.66
CA CYS A 262 -27.05 -42.61 12.37
C CYS A 262 -27.97 -41.52 11.85
N ASN A 263 -29.31 -41.69 11.93
CA ASN A 263 -30.30 -40.70 11.53
C ASN A 263 -30.21 -39.42 12.40
N GLY A 264 -30.04 -39.57 13.73
CA GLY A 264 -29.85 -38.47 14.65
C GLY A 264 -28.59 -37.65 14.32
N SER A 265 -27.48 -38.32 14.11
CA SER A 265 -26.21 -37.69 13.70
C SER A 265 -26.33 -36.99 12.35
N HIS A 266 -27.03 -37.57 11.40
CA HIS A 266 -27.25 -36.99 10.09
C HIS A 266 -28.06 -35.68 10.16
N ARG A 267 -29.15 -35.65 10.96
CA ARG A 267 -29.95 -34.43 11.18
C ARG A 267 -29.11 -33.32 11.80
N GLN A 268 -28.25 -33.62 12.78
CA GLN A 268 -27.34 -32.64 13.35
C GLN A 268 -26.37 -32.09 12.31
N PHE A 269 -25.84 -32.96 11.45
CA PHE A 269 -24.95 -32.58 10.36
C PHE A 269 -25.67 -31.69 9.31
N GLU A 270 -26.91 -32.03 8.94
CA GLU A 270 -27.74 -31.21 8.05
C GLU A 270 -27.95 -29.78 8.57
N ASN A 271 -28.20 -29.64 9.89
CA ASN A 271 -28.30 -28.32 10.50
C ASN A 271 -27.02 -27.52 10.40
N LYS A 272 -25.85 -28.16 10.65
CA LYS A 272 -24.53 -27.51 10.46
C LYS A 272 -24.27 -27.11 9.01
N VAL A 273 -24.64 -27.95 8.06
CA VAL A 273 -24.51 -27.64 6.62
C VAL A 273 -25.42 -26.47 6.23
N SER A 274 -26.64 -26.37 6.80
CA SER A 274 -27.54 -25.24 6.56
C SER A 274 -26.95 -23.92 7.10
N GLN A 275 -26.38 -23.94 8.31
CA GLN A 275 -25.66 -22.78 8.88
C GLN A 275 -24.46 -22.39 8.01
N PHE A 276 -23.68 -23.37 7.55
CA PHE A 276 -22.53 -23.14 6.69
C PHE A 276 -22.94 -22.50 5.33
N LYS A 277 -24.06 -22.95 4.74
CA LYS A 277 -24.62 -22.34 3.52
C LYS A 277 -24.98 -20.86 3.73
N GLN A 278 -25.61 -20.56 4.86
CA GLN A 278 -25.96 -19.19 5.21
C GLN A 278 -24.71 -18.31 5.34
N MET A 279 -23.74 -18.75 6.13
CA MET A 279 -22.46 -18.04 6.32
C MET A 279 -21.73 -17.82 4.99
N PHE A 280 -21.69 -18.83 4.14
CA PHE A 280 -21.08 -18.69 2.82
C PHE A 280 -21.81 -17.68 1.95
N GLY A 281 -23.15 -17.66 1.98
CA GLY A 281 -23.97 -16.67 1.29
C GLY A 281 -23.69 -15.21 1.76
N GLU A 282 -23.50 -15.03 3.05
CA GLU A 282 -23.13 -13.72 3.62
C GLU A 282 -21.72 -13.27 3.18
N VAL A 283 -20.75 -14.16 3.21
CA VAL A 283 -19.38 -13.87 2.71
C VAL A 283 -19.42 -13.51 1.23
N LYS A 284 -20.13 -14.32 0.42
CA LYS A 284 -20.28 -14.06 -1.01
C LYS A 284 -20.83 -12.66 -1.27
N ARG A 285 -21.94 -12.28 -0.63
CA ARG A 285 -22.53 -10.95 -0.78
C ARG A 285 -21.56 -9.84 -0.39
N LYS A 286 -20.88 -9.97 0.75
CA LYS A 286 -19.89 -8.95 1.20
C LYS A 286 -18.76 -8.76 0.19
N VAL A 287 -18.28 -9.85 -0.42
CA VAL A 287 -17.23 -9.78 -1.45
C VAL A 287 -17.76 -9.13 -2.73
N GLU A 288 -18.98 -9.48 -3.16
CA GLU A 288 -19.63 -8.86 -4.33
C GLU A 288 -19.89 -7.37 -4.11
N ASP A 289 -20.36 -6.96 -2.92
CA ASP A 289 -20.57 -5.55 -2.55
C ASP A 289 -19.25 -4.77 -2.58
N LEU A 290 -18.17 -5.38 -2.09
CA LEU A 290 -16.84 -4.77 -2.06
C LEU A 290 -16.29 -4.58 -3.48
N PHE A 291 -16.45 -5.55 -4.37
CA PHE A 291 -16.06 -5.41 -5.78
C PHE A 291 -16.93 -4.38 -6.53
N ALA A 292 -18.23 -4.27 -6.21
CA ALA A 292 -19.11 -3.28 -6.79
C ALA A 292 -18.77 -1.84 -6.36
N SER A 293 -18.30 -1.66 -5.12
CA SER A 293 -17.91 -0.34 -4.61
C SER A 293 -16.53 0.17 -5.12
N ARG A 294 -15.82 -0.64 -5.89
CA ARG A 294 -14.46 -0.35 -6.41
C ARG A 294 -14.43 0.69 -7.56
N THR A 295 -15.43 1.50 -7.75
CA THR A 295 -15.42 2.55 -8.78
C THR A 295 -14.59 3.77 -8.33
N LEU A 296 -13.30 3.59 -8.06
CA LEU A 296 -12.34 4.69 -8.09
C LEU A 296 -12.09 5.02 -9.56
N SER A 297 -12.52 6.21 -9.98
CA SER A 297 -12.44 6.65 -11.38
C SER A 297 -10.96 6.90 -11.75
N PRO A 298 -10.37 6.17 -12.70
CA PRO A 298 -8.99 6.43 -13.18
C PRO A 298 -8.83 7.83 -13.79
N THR A 299 -9.92 8.47 -14.19
CA THR A 299 -9.94 9.83 -14.74
C THR A 299 -9.49 10.89 -13.73
N ARG A 300 -9.77 10.71 -12.45
CA ARG A 300 -9.44 11.70 -11.42
C ARG A 300 -7.93 11.84 -11.19
N ASN A 301 -7.20 10.73 -11.25
CA ASN A 301 -5.75 10.76 -11.09
C ASN A 301 -5.05 11.44 -12.27
N LEU A 302 -5.55 11.24 -13.48
CA LEU A 302 -5.00 11.90 -14.68
C LEU A 302 -5.19 13.41 -14.64
N GLU A 303 -6.34 13.92 -14.15
CA GLU A 303 -6.59 15.36 -13.98
C GLU A 303 -5.62 15.97 -12.96
N VAL A 304 -5.39 15.31 -11.82
CA VAL A 304 -4.44 15.75 -10.79
C VAL A 304 -3.01 15.77 -11.34
N GLU A 305 -2.58 14.75 -12.08
CA GLU A 305 -1.27 14.73 -12.73
C GLU A 305 -1.07 15.89 -13.71
N VAL A 306 -2.09 16.19 -14.53
CA VAL A 306 -2.05 17.34 -15.46
C VAL A 306 -1.96 18.65 -14.68
N MET A 307 -2.71 18.82 -13.60
CA MET A 307 -2.62 19.99 -12.74
C MET A 307 -1.23 20.17 -12.14
N ILE A 308 -0.62 19.10 -11.65
CA ILE A 308 0.73 19.14 -11.07
C ILE A 308 1.78 19.52 -12.13
N LYS A 309 1.70 18.94 -13.34
CA LYS A 309 2.60 19.30 -14.45
C LYS A 309 2.47 20.77 -14.84
N ASN A 310 1.24 21.29 -14.91
CA ASN A 310 1.01 22.71 -15.20
C ASN A 310 1.58 23.62 -14.10
N HIS A 311 1.43 23.24 -12.83
CA HIS A 311 2.03 23.96 -11.70
C HIS A 311 3.56 23.96 -11.76
N GLN A 312 4.16 22.82 -12.10
CA GLN A 312 5.62 22.72 -12.30
C GLN A 312 6.11 23.68 -13.38
N GLN A 313 5.40 23.76 -14.49
CA GLN A 313 5.76 24.70 -15.56
C GLN A 313 5.71 26.15 -15.05
N CYS A 314 4.63 26.55 -14.37
CA CYS A 314 4.52 27.90 -13.77
C CYS A 314 5.65 28.22 -12.78
N ILE A 315 6.04 27.25 -11.94
CA ILE A 315 7.14 27.41 -10.98
C ILE A 315 8.48 27.58 -11.71
N ASN A 316 8.73 26.82 -12.78
CA ASN A 316 9.95 26.95 -13.58
C ASN A 316 10.02 28.32 -14.30
N GLU A 317 8.90 28.83 -14.80
CA GLU A 317 8.81 30.15 -15.40
C GLU A 317 9.10 31.25 -14.35
N GLN A 318 8.51 31.15 -13.14
CA GLN A 318 8.79 32.06 -12.03
C GLN A 318 10.26 32.04 -11.63
N LYS A 319 10.87 30.87 -11.57
CA LYS A 319 12.31 30.69 -11.29
C LYS A 319 13.17 31.40 -12.32
N SER A 320 12.85 31.24 -13.60
CA SER A 320 13.56 31.89 -14.72
C SER A 320 13.45 33.43 -14.62
N ILE A 321 12.25 33.93 -14.33
CA ILE A 321 12.02 35.37 -14.13
C ILE A 321 12.84 35.89 -12.95
N LEU A 322 12.83 35.24 -11.81
CA LEU A 322 13.60 35.63 -10.63
C LEU A 322 15.11 35.60 -10.87
N GLN A 323 15.61 34.60 -11.62
CA GLN A 323 17.02 34.56 -12.03
C GLN A 323 17.38 35.74 -12.92
N SER A 324 16.54 36.11 -13.91
CA SER A 324 16.73 37.23 -14.76
C SER A 324 16.73 38.57 -13.97
N LEU A 325 15.80 38.71 -13.02
CA LEU A 325 15.75 39.89 -12.11
C LEU A 325 17.01 40.01 -11.25
N ARG A 326 17.54 38.89 -10.76
CA ARG A 326 18.78 38.85 -9.98
C ARG A 326 19.97 39.35 -10.80
N TRP A 327 20.07 38.91 -12.06
CA TRP A 327 21.11 39.39 -12.99
C TRP A 327 20.98 40.89 -13.25
N VAL A 328 19.77 41.35 -13.50
CA VAL A 328 19.50 42.79 -13.72
C VAL A 328 19.86 43.62 -12.49
N ALA A 329 19.46 43.17 -11.29
CA ALA A 329 19.84 43.83 -10.04
C ALA A 329 21.36 43.91 -9.85
N PHE A 330 22.07 42.81 -10.17
CA PHE A 330 23.52 42.75 -10.07
C PHE A 330 24.21 43.72 -11.05
N TYR A 331 23.71 43.82 -12.30
CA TYR A 331 24.23 44.75 -13.30
C TYR A 331 23.87 46.20 -12.98
N CYS A 332 22.67 46.51 -12.50
CA CYS A 332 22.27 47.85 -12.07
C CYS A 332 23.11 48.37 -10.91
N CYS A 333 23.45 47.51 -9.94
CA CYS A 333 24.36 47.90 -8.84
C CYS A 333 25.79 48.14 -9.29
N ARG A 334 26.21 47.57 -10.45
CA ARG A 334 27.59 47.67 -10.95
C ARG A 334 27.78 48.68 -12.07
N SER A 335 26.73 49.10 -12.76
CA SER A 335 26.77 50.07 -13.87
C SER A 335 25.81 51.21 -13.60
N PHE A 336 26.34 52.35 -13.14
CA PHE A 336 25.65 53.64 -13.04
C PHE A 336 25.33 54.21 -14.44
N SER A 337 24.49 53.55 -15.23
CA SER A 337 24.09 54.05 -16.53
C SER A 337 22.57 54.19 -16.62
N TYR A 338 22.13 55.41 -16.72
CA TYR A 338 20.73 55.89 -16.73
C TYR A 338 19.82 55.22 -17.78
N SER A 339 20.39 54.70 -18.85
CA SER A 339 19.64 54.12 -19.98
C SER A 339 18.99 52.76 -19.67
N ILE A 340 19.50 52.03 -18.70
CA ILE A 340 19.00 50.66 -18.35
C ILE A 340 17.77 50.76 -17.43
N PHE A 341 17.64 51.82 -16.64
CA PHE A 341 16.52 52.04 -15.74
C PHE A 341 15.16 52.16 -16.44
N VAL A 342 15.14 52.82 -17.60
CA VAL A 342 13.91 53.03 -18.37
C VAL A 342 13.41 51.72 -19.00
N CYS A 343 14.32 50.87 -19.50
CA CYS A 343 13.95 49.54 -20.02
C CYS A 343 13.41 48.62 -18.95
N LEU A 344 13.93 48.67 -17.72
CA LEU A 344 13.46 47.89 -16.59
C LEU A 344 12.05 48.27 -16.15
N PHE A 345 11.71 49.59 -16.17
CA PHE A 345 10.39 50.06 -15.78
C PHE A 345 9.28 49.59 -16.73
N VAL A 346 9.57 49.54 -18.03
CA VAL A 346 8.64 49.06 -19.05
C VAL A 346 8.46 47.53 -18.93
N TRP A 347 9.53 46.81 -18.65
CA TRP A 347 9.49 45.37 -18.49
C TRP A 347 8.76 44.94 -17.20
N PHE A 348 8.98 45.62 -16.07
CA PHE A 348 8.29 45.41 -14.80
C PHE A 348 6.76 45.57 -14.91
N ARG A 349 6.32 46.56 -15.71
CA ARG A 349 4.89 46.80 -15.98
C ARG A 349 4.24 45.59 -16.69
N ASN A 350 4.97 44.93 -17.60
CA ASN A 350 4.47 43.78 -18.32
C ASN A 350 4.44 42.51 -17.45
N VAL A 351 5.42 42.31 -16.58
CA VAL A 351 5.45 41.15 -15.64
C VAL A 351 4.35 41.24 -14.58
N TYR A 352 4.05 42.46 -14.10
CA TYR A 352 2.94 42.66 -13.14
C TYR A 352 1.57 42.38 -13.74
N PHE A 353 1.40 42.58 -15.04
CA PHE A 353 0.15 42.33 -15.75
C PHE A 353 -0.09 40.82 -15.96
N CYS A 354 0.96 40.00 -16.15
CA CYS A 354 0.86 38.55 -16.26
C CYS A 354 0.60 37.83 -14.93
N SER A 355 1.05 38.41 -13.80
CA SER A 355 0.82 37.78 -12.47
C SER A 355 -0.53 38.16 -11.83
N SER A 356 -1.27 39.08 -12.43
CA SER A 356 -2.63 39.46 -12.01
C SER A 356 -3.75 38.67 -12.73
N LEU A 357 -3.40 37.95 -13.76
CA LEU A 357 -4.29 37.01 -14.46
C LEU A 357 -4.14 35.59 -13.93
#